data_a9bbb065d0fe0a6420f88ca8de883c96
#
_entry.id   a9bbb065d0fe0a6420f88ca8de883c96
#
_cell.length_a   1.000
_cell.length_b   1.000
_cell.length_c   1.000
_cell.angle_alpha   90.00
_cell.angle_beta   90.00
_cell.angle_gamma   90.00
#
_symmetry.space_group_name_H-M   'P 1'
#
loop_
_entity.id
_entity.type
_entity.pdbx_description
1 polymer ?
#
loop_
_entity_poly.entity_id
_entity_poly.type
_entity_poly.pdbx_seq_one_letter_code
_entity_poly.pdbx_strand_id
1 'polypeptide(L)'
;MQFEKTPGWLDWYAGPSKPQFVLPAGAVDAHCHVFGPGAQFPYAPERKYTPCDASKEQLFALRDHLGFEKNVIVQATCHGADNRALVDALSRSEGRARGVATVKRSISDAEIQSMHDAGVRGVRFNFVKRLVDFTPKDELLEIASRIKA
;
A
#
# COMPACT_ATOMS: atom_id res chain seq x y z
N MET A 1 -9.13 18.55 -1.96
CA MET A 1 -8.95 18.83 -0.52
C MET A 1 -7.46 18.74 -0.24
N GLN A 2 -6.87 19.74 0.42
CA GLN A 2 -5.46 19.72 0.79
C GLN A 2 -5.37 19.10 2.20
N PHE A 3 -4.53 18.08 2.37
CA PHE A 3 -4.31 17.45 3.66
C PHE A 3 -3.04 17.99 4.29
N GLU A 4 -3.12 18.38 5.56
CA GLU A 4 -1.96 18.82 6.33
C GLU A 4 -1.25 17.59 6.93
N LYS A 5 0.05 17.51 6.74
CA LYS A 5 0.88 16.43 7.28
C LYS A 5 0.92 16.49 8.81
N THR A 6 0.80 15.33 9.45
CA THR A 6 0.91 15.23 10.90
C THR A 6 2.29 15.72 11.37
N PRO A 7 2.37 16.62 12.37
CA PRO A 7 3.63 17.08 12.91
C PRO A 7 4.57 15.94 13.33
N GLY A 8 5.84 16.07 12.99
CA GLY A 8 6.86 15.05 13.29
C GLY A 8 6.95 13.88 12.32
N TRP A 9 6.04 13.77 11.34
CA TRP A 9 6.21 12.81 10.26
C TRP A 9 7.19 13.34 9.21
N LEU A 10 8.13 12.48 8.82
CA LEU A 10 9.15 12.84 7.84
C LEU A 10 8.55 13.02 6.44
N ASP A 11 9.19 13.85 5.64
CA ASP A 11 8.98 13.86 4.20
C ASP A 11 9.71 12.68 3.55
N TRP A 12 9.31 12.31 2.34
CA TRP A 12 10.08 11.36 1.57
C TRP A 12 11.45 11.96 1.23
N TYR A 13 12.47 11.11 1.18
CA TYR A 13 13.84 11.56 0.94
C TYR A 13 14.17 11.56 -0.55
N ALA A 14 14.40 12.76 -1.12
CA ALA A 14 14.57 12.97 -2.55
C ALA A 14 15.95 12.55 -3.10
N GLY A 15 16.96 12.39 -2.25
CA GLY A 15 18.35 12.14 -2.65
C GLY A 15 18.95 10.88 -2.04
N PRO A 16 18.36 9.68 -2.20
CA PRO A 16 18.91 8.48 -1.62
C PRO A 16 20.28 8.15 -2.23
N SER A 17 21.24 7.79 -1.38
CA SER A 17 22.53 7.26 -1.86
C SER A 17 22.33 5.90 -2.51
N LYS A 18 23.15 5.60 -3.53
CA LYS A 18 23.12 4.29 -4.17
C LYS A 18 23.90 3.30 -3.30
N PRO A 19 23.34 2.10 -3.03
CA PRO A 19 24.08 1.06 -2.32
C PRO A 19 25.35 0.65 -3.08
N GLN A 20 26.40 0.26 -2.36
CA GLN A 20 27.64 -0.24 -2.98
C GLN A 20 27.51 -1.70 -3.44
N PHE A 21 26.55 -2.47 -2.87
CA PHE A 21 26.29 -3.84 -3.31
C PHE A 21 25.23 -3.86 -4.43
N VAL A 22 25.31 -4.87 -5.28
CA VAL A 22 24.33 -5.13 -6.33
C VAL A 22 23.36 -6.20 -5.87
N LEU A 23 22.08 -5.91 -5.96
CA LEU A 23 21.04 -6.90 -5.65
C LEU A 23 21.06 -8.05 -6.67
N PRO A 24 20.78 -9.30 -6.25
CA PRO A 24 20.67 -10.40 -7.20
C PRO A 24 19.47 -10.19 -8.13
N ALA A 25 19.53 -10.80 -9.31
CA ALA A 25 18.41 -10.82 -10.25
C ALA A 25 17.15 -11.41 -9.56
N GLY A 26 16.00 -10.80 -9.84
CA GLY A 26 14.74 -11.19 -9.22
C GLY A 26 14.50 -10.59 -7.83
N ALA A 27 15.38 -9.73 -7.30
CA ALA A 27 15.20 -9.11 -5.99
C ALA A 27 13.89 -8.34 -5.90
N VAL A 28 13.18 -8.53 -4.81
CA VAL A 28 11.87 -7.92 -4.55
C VAL A 28 11.91 -7.08 -3.28
N ASP A 29 11.49 -5.81 -3.37
CA ASP A 29 11.10 -5.07 -2.17
C ASP A 29 9.77 -5.62 -1.67
N ALA A 30 9.83 -6.42 -0.61
CA ALA A 30 8.70 -7.23 -0.14
C ALA A 30 7.68 -6.45 0.72
N HIS A 31 7.92 -5.17 1.04
CA HIS A 31 6.98 -4.36 1.82
C HIS A 31 7.24 -2.86 1.65
N CYS A 32 6.54 -2.25 0.73
CA CYS A 32 6.55 -0.81 0.52
C CYS A 32 5.13 -0.23 0.49
N HIS A 33 5.03 1.09 0.47
CA HIS A 33 3.75 1.81 0.45
C HIS A 33 3.74 2.87 -0.64
N VAL A 34 2.53 3.24 -1.09
CA VAL A 34 2.25 4.50 -1.77
C VAL A 34 1.39 5.38 -0.85
N PHE A 35 1.63 6.69 -0.85
CA PHE A 35 0.88 7.67 -0.08
C PHE A 35 0.34 8.74 -1.02
N GLY A 36 -0.96 8.74 -1.24
CA GLY A 36 -1.60 9.72 -2.09
C GLY A 36 -1.25 9.62 -3.59
N PRO A 37 -1.23 10.75 -4.31
CA PRO A 37 -1.47 12.11 -3.78
C PRO A 37 -2.85 12.27 -3.15
N GLY A 38 -2.92 12.92 -1.98
CA GLY A 38 -4.17 13.07 -1.23
C GLY A 38 -5.28 13.81 -1.99
N ALA A 39 -4.91 14.65 -2.97
CA ALA A 39 -5.85 15.33 -3.84
C ALA A 39 -6.60 14.35 -4.78
N GLN A 40 -5.95 13.27 -5.21
CA GLN A 40 -6.51 12.26 -6.10
C GLN A 40 -7.02 11.03 -5.33
N PHE A 41 -6.28 10.61 -4.33
CA PHE A 41 -6.58 9.47 -3.46
C PHE A 41 -6.67 9.95 -2.01
N PRO A 42 -7.85 10.40 -1.56
CA PRO A 42 -8.02 10.96 -0.24
C PRO A 42 -7.59 10.02 0.87
N TYR A 43 -7.00 10.58 1.91
CA TYR A 43 -6.71 9.84 3.14
C TYR A 43 -7.99 9.61 3.94
N ALA A 44 -8.10 8.44 4.56
CA ALA A 44 -9.27 8.03 5.33
C ALA A 44 -9.57 9.02 6.47
N PRO A 45 -10.85 9.34 6.72
CA PRO A 45 -11.21 10.26 7.80
C PRO A 45 -10.83 9.73 9.18
N GLU A 46 -10.88 8.40 9.38
CA GLU A 46 -10.52 7.70 10.62
C GLU A 46 -9.01 7.47 10.82
N ARG A 47 -8.16 7.92 9.88
CA ARG A 47 -6.71 7.75 9.98
C ARG A 47 -6.13 8.36 11.25
N LYS A 48 -5.11 7.74 11.79
CA LYS A 48 -4.40 8.22 13.00
C LYS A 48 -3.16 9.07 12.68
N TYR A 49 -2.83 9.23 11.41
CA TYR A 49 -1.76 10.11 10.92
C TYR A 49 -2.03 10.51 9.45
N THR A 50 -1.49 11.64 9.07
CA THR A 50 -1.41 12.09 7.67
C THR A 50 0.05 12.12 7.26
N PRO A 51 0.51 11.30 6.30
CA PRO A 51 1.87 11.34 5.78
C PRO A 51 2.07 12.52 4.82
N CYS A 52 3.28 12.74 4.33
CA CYS A 52 3.49 13.46 3.08
C CYS A 52 2.94 12.62 1.91
N ASP A 53 2.62 13.28 0.79
CA ASP A 53 2.39 12.56 -0.45
C ASP A 53 3.71 11.91 -0.91
N ALA A 54 3.66 10.62 -1.22
CA ALA A 54 4.75 9.86 -1.80
C ALA A 54 4.14 8.88 -2.81
N SER A 55 4.10 9.32 -4.05
CA SER A 55 3.35 8.67 -5.12
C SER A 55 4.00 7.38 -5.64
N LYS A 56 3.28 6.68 -6.49
CA LYS A 56 3.79 5.50 -7.21
C LYS A 56 5.02 5.81 -8.05
N GLU A 57 5.09 7.02 -8.66
CA GLU A 57 6.23 7.45 -9.47
C GLU A 57 7.51 7.54 -8.63
N GLN A 58 7.39 8.07 -7.41
CA GLN A 58 8.49 8.15 -6.45
C GLN A 58 8.92 6.76 -5.97
N LEU A 59 7.95 5.86 -5.69
CA LEU A 59 8.23 4.49 -5.31
C LEU A 59 8.96 3.74 -6.43
N PHE A 60 8.51 3.88 -7.68
CA PHE A 60 9.12 3.19 -8.81
C PHE A 60 10.52 3.73 -9.11
N ALA A 61 10.73 5.04 -9.01
CA ALA A 61 12.04 5.63 -9.14
C ALA A 61 13.02 5.12 -8.05
N LEU A 62 12.54 5.00 -6.80
CA LEU A 62 13.35 4.44 -5.71
C LEU A 62 13.68 2.96 -5.93
N ARG A 63 12.68 2.15 -6.36
CA ARG A 63 12.88 0.73 -6.72
C ARG A 63 14.00 0.57 -7.74
N ASP A 64 13.92 1.35 -8.83
CA ASP A 64 14.87 1.26 -9.94
C ASP A 64 16.25 1.80 -9.53
N HIS A 65 16.30 2.86 -8.72
CA HIS A 65 17.55 3.39 -8.16
C HIS A 65 18.28 2.37 -7.27
N LEU A 66 17.54 1.64 -6.44
CA LEU A 66 18.09 0.63 -5.54
C LEU A 66 18.40 -0.70 -6.25
N GLY A 67 17.84 -0.94 -7.43
CA GLY A 67 18.04 -2.15 -8.22
C GLY A 67 17.10 -3.30 -7.91
N PHE A 68 15.95 -3.06 -7.27
CA PHE A 68 14.90 -4.07 -7.14
C PHE A 68 14.19 -4.28 -8.49
N GLU A 69 13.88 -5.52 -8.82
CA GLU A 69 13.07 -5.81 -10.00
C GLU A 69 11.57 -5.60 -9.74
N LYS A 70 11.10 -5.89 -8.54
CA LYS A 70 9.68 -5.92 -8.20
C LYS A 70 9.40 -5.30 -6.83
N ASN A 71 8.11 -4.96 -6.62
CA ASN A 71 7.59 -4.49 -5.33
C ASN A 71 6.42 -5.36 -4.85
N VAL A 72 6.29 -5.50 -3.53
CA VAL A 72 5.02 -5.83 -2.89
C VAL A 72 4.50 -4.56 -2.22
N ILE A 73 3.50 -3.94 -2.85
CA ILE A 73 2.90 -2.70 -2.35
C ILE A 73 1.81 -3.07 -1.35
N VAL A 74 2.02 -2.73 -0.10
CA VAL A 74 1.07 -2.99 0.98
C VAL A 74 0.22 -1.74 1.20
N GLN A 75 -1.09 -1.89 1.33
CA GLN A 75 -2.01 -0.78 1.60
C GLN A 75 -1.57 0.01 2.84
N ALA A 76 -1.37 1.31 2.69
CA ALA A 76 -1.02 2.18 3.80
C ALA A 76 -2.24 2.46 4.69
N THR A 77 -2.06 2.41 6.00
CA THR A 77 -3.16 2.55 6.97
C THR A 77 -3.84 3.92 6.93
N CYS A 78 -3.14 4.96 6.48
CA CYS A 78 -3.72 6.28 6.30
C CYS A 78 -4.80 6.35 5.21
N HIS A 79 -4.84 5.40 4.27
CA HIS A 79 -5.91 5.26 3.27
C HIS A 79 -7.06 4.35 3.75
N GLY A 80 -6.94 3.70 4.92
CA GLY A 80 -7.96 2.76 5.41
C GLY A 80 -8.22 1.63 4.41
N ALA A 81 -9.49 1.36 4.11
CA ALA A 81 -9.92 0.36 3.14
C ALA A 81 -10.14 0.93 1.72
N ASP A 82 -9.76 2.18 1.46
CA ASP A 82 -9.77 2.75 0.11
C ASP A 82 -8.49 2.36 -0.63
N ASN A 83 -8.54 1.27 -1.36
CA ASN A 83 -7.38 0.70 -2.06
C ASN A 83 -7.11 1.35 -3.44
N ARG A 84 -7.75 2.47 -3.80
CA ARG A 84 -7.59 3.07 -5.14
C ARG A 84 -6.16 3.49 -5.46
N ALA A 85 -5.44 4.05 -4.50
CA ALA A 85 -4.02 4.40 -4.68
C ALA A 85 -3.15 3.16 -4.94
N LEU A 86 -3.40 2.07 -4.21
CA LEU A 86 -2.75 0.78 -4.42
C LEU A 86 -3.05 0.22 -5.82
N VAL A 87 -4.32 0.13 -6.21
CA VAL A 87 -4.75 -0.41 -7.50
C VAL A 87 -4.21 0.42 -8.67
N ASP A 88 -4.21 1.75 -8.55
CA ASP A 88 -3.60 2.63 -9.55
C ASP A 88 -2.10 2.38 -9.70
N ALA A 89 -1.37 2.21 -8.58
CA ALA A 89 0.04 1.86 -8.64
C ALA A 89 0.28 0.49 -9.32
N LEU A 90 -0.54 -0.52 -9.02
CA LEU A 90 -0.44 -1.83 -9.68
C LEU A 90 -0.65 -1.74 -11.18
N SER A 91 -1.66 -0.97 -11.63
CA SER A 91 -1.97 -0.80 -13.05
C SER A 91 -0.86 -0.12 -13.85
N ARG A 92 -0.02 0.68 -13.18
CA ARG A 92 1.10 1.42 -13.76
C ARG A 92 2.46 0.74 -13.56
N SER A 93 2.48 -0.41 -12.87
CA SER A 93 3.73 -1.10 -12.50
C SER A 93 4.33 -1.95 -13.64
N GLU A 94 3.67 -2.05 -14.79
CA GLU A 94 4.09 -2.93 -15.92
C GLU A 94 4.27 -4.39 -15.48
N GLY A 95 3.42 -4.86 -14.55
CA GLY A 95 3.49 -6.21 -13.99
C GLY A 95 4.60 -6.41 -12.95
N ARG A 96 5.38 -5.38 -12.63
CA ARG A 96 6.49 -5.41 -11.68
C ARG A 96 6.06 -5.23 -10.21
N ALA A 97 4.75 -5.19 -9.94
CA ALA A 97 4.26 -5.12 -8.56
C ALA A 97 3.13 -6.11 -8.28
N ARG A 98 2.97 -6.47 -7.00
CA ARG A 98 1.79 -7.14 -6.46
C ARG A 98 1.30 -6.36 -5.25
N GLY A 99 -0.02 -6.46 -4.98
CA GLY A 99 -0.68 -5.71 -3.93
C GLY A 99 -1.08 -6.56 -2.73
N VAL A 100 -1.05 -5.93 -1.55
CA VAL A 100 -1.68 -6.44 -0.33
C VAL A 100 -2.66 -5.37 0.15
N ALA A 101 -3.95 -5.65 0.07
CA ALA A 101 -5.04 -4.71 0.35
C ALA A 101 -5.45 -4.68 1.83
N THR A 102 -6.19 -3.66 2.24
CA THR A 102 -6.98 -3.66 3.46
C THR A 102 -8.45 -3.66 3.07
N VAL A 103 -9.23 -4.59 3.60
CA VAL A 103 -10.65 -4.72 3.28
C VAL A 103 -11.50 -4.78 4.55
N LYS A 104 -12.78 -4.42 4.42
CA LYS A 104 -13.79 -4.56 5.47
C LYS A 104 -14.65 -5.80 5.19
N ARG A 105 -15.36 -6.30 6.20
CA ARG A 105 -16.34 -7.38 6.07
C ARG A 105 -17.35 -7.14 4.94
N SER A 106 -17.73 -5.88 4.74
CA SER A 106 -18.73 -5.47 3.75
C SER A 106 -18.24 -5.55 2.29
N ILE A 107 -16.97 -5.91 2.03
CA ILE A 107 -16.46 -6.01 0.66
C ILE A 107 -17.24 -7.09 -0.12
N SER A 108 -17.64 -6.78 -1.34
CA SER A 108 -18.30 -7.74 -2.23
C SER A 108 -17.29 -8.69 -2.89
N ASP A 109 -17.75 -9.86 -3.34
CA ASP A 109 -16.92 -10.80 -4.10
C ASP A 109 -16.48 -10.21 -5.44
N ALA A 110 -17.31 -9.37 -6.06
CA ALA A 110 -16.95 -8.66 -7.29
C ALA A 110 -15.78 -7.67 -7.06
N GLU A 111 -15.74 -6.98 -5.91
CA GLU A 111 -14.62 -6.10 -5.56
C GLU A 111 -13.36 -6.92 -5.27
N ILE A 112 -13.46 -8.07 -4.58
CA ILE A 112 -12.33 -8.99 -4.36
C ILE A 112 -11.77 -9.44 -5.71
N GLN A 113 -12.64 -9.88 -6.63
CA GLN A 113 -12.22 -10.32 -7.96
C GLN A 113 -11.56 -9.18 -8.76
N SER A 114 -12.15 -7.99 -8.76
CA SER A 114 -11.57 -6.81 -9.41
C SER A 114 -10.17 -6.46 -8.90
N MET A 115 -9.97 -6.53 -7.58
CA MET A 115 -8.64 -6.32 -6.99
C MET A 115 -7.67 -7.45 -7.35
N HIS A 116 -8.14 -8.71 -7.40
CA HIS A 116 -7.34 -9.82 -7.87
C HIS A 116 -6.85 -9.61 -9.31
N ASP A 117 -7.75 -9.21 -10.21
CA ASP A 117 -7.43 -8.94 -11.62
C ASP A 117 -6.44 -7.79 -11.76
N ALA A 118 -6.53 -6.78 -10.87
CA ALA A 118 -5.59 -5.66 -10.80
C ALA A 118 -4.20 -6.05 -10.23
N GLY A 119 -4.02 -7.27 -9.70
CA GLY A 119 -2.73 -7.74 -9.17
C GLY A 119 -2.61 -7.77 -7.65
N VAL A 120 -3.70 -7.55 -6.91
CA VAL A 120 -3.73 -7.79 -5.46
C VAL A 120 -3.66 -9.31 -5.20
N ARG A 121 -2.82 -9.73 -4.24
CA ARG A 121 -2.59 -11.16 -3.92
C ARG A 121 -2.68 -11.45 -2.43
N GLY A 122 -3.08 -10.49 -1.63
CA GLY A 122 -3.23 -10.69 -0.20
C GLY A 122 -4.00 -9.57 0.47
N VAL A 123 -4.36 -9.81 1.72
CA VAL A 123 -5.01 -8.85 2.61
C VAL A 123 -4.19 -8.71 3.87
N ARG A 124 -4.03 -7.49 4.36
CA ARG A 124 -3.38 -7.24 5.64
C ARG A 124 -4.39 -7.00 6.75
N PHE A 125 -4.06 -7.47 7.94
CA PHE A 125 -4.66 -7.06 9.19
C PHE A 125 -3.60 -6.36 10.04
N ASN A 126 -3.88 -5.14 10.47
CA ASN A 126 -2.91 -4.36 11.24
C ASN A 126 -3.32 -4.34 12.72
N PHE A 127 -2.38 -4.74 13.60
CA PHE A 127 -2.59 -4.80 15.05
C PHE A 127 -1.81 -3.72 15.81
N VAL A 128 -1.26 -2.73 15.09
CA VAL A 128 -0.51 -1.61 15.69
C VAL A 128 -1.50 -0.54 16.14
N LYS A 129 -1.91 -0.55 17.41
CA LYS A 129 -2.93 0.33 18.01
C LYS A 129 -2.73 1.83 17.72
N ARG A 130 -1.49 2.29 17.62
CA ARG A 130 -1.19 3.70 17.31
C ARG A 130 -1.50 4.09 15.85
N LEU A 131 -1.72 3.12 14.97
CA LEU A 131 -1.95 3.35 13.54
C LEU A 131 -3.38 3.05 13.10
N VAL A 132 -4.04 2.10 13.75
CA VAL A 132 -5.39 1.64 13.40
C VAL A 132 -6.13 1.14 14.63
N ASP A 133 -7.46 1.03 14.51
CA ASP A 133 -8.27 0.23 15.42
C ASP A 133 -8.24 -1.23 14.99
N PHE A 134 -8.42 -2.14 15.94
CA PHE A 134 -8.37 -3.57 15.65
C PHE A 134 -9.56 -4.03 14.82
N THR A 135 -9.29 -4.87 13.81
CA THR A 135 -10.34 -5.67 13.19
C THR A 135 -10.80 -6.73 14.19
N PRO A 136 -12.10 -6.86 14.47
CA PRO A 136 -12.62 -7.94 15.31
C PRO A 136 -12.20 -9.32 14.77
N LYS A 137 -11.96 -10.26 15.69
CA LYS A 137 -11.43 -11.58 15.30
C LYS A 137 -12.35 -12.36 14.37
N ASP A 138 -13.66 -12.28 14.60
CA ASP A 138 -14.67 -12.91 13.74
C ASP A 138 -14.66 -12.33 12.33
N GLU A 139 -14.54 -11.02 12.19
CA GLU A 139 -14.41 -10.35 10.89
C GLU A 139 -13.13 -10.77 10.15
N LEU A 140 -12.00 -10.86 10.87
CA LEU A 140 -10.74 -11.34 10.32
C LEU A 140 -10.89 -12.76 9.77
N LEU A 141 -11.48 -13.67 10.53
CA LEU A 141 -11.67 -15.06 10.11
C LEU A 141 -12.60 -15.18 8.90
N GLU A 142 -13.66 -14.37 8.86
CA GLU A 142 -14.58 -14.32 7.72
C GLU A 142 -13.87 -13.82 6.45
N ILE A 143 -13.17 -12.69 6.53
CA ILE A 143 -12.39 -12.17 5.39
C ILE A 143 -11.36 -13.22 4.93
N ALA A 144 -10.62 -13.81 5.85
CA ALA A 144 -9.61 -14.82 5.53
C ALA A 144 -10.21 -16.05 4.82
N SER A 145 -11.42 -16.46 5.21
CA SER A 145 -12.10 -17.59 4.57
C SER A 145 -12.49 -17.31 3.11
N ARG A 146 -12.86 -16.06 2.81
CA ARG A 146 -13.28 -15.63 1.46
C ARG A 146 -12.13 -15.46 0.47
N ILE A 147 -10.92 -15.20 0.96
CA ILE A 147 -9.73 -15.00 0.11
C ILE A 147 -8.85 -16.25 -0.01
N LYS A 148 -9.26 -17.36 0.59
CA LYS A 148 -8.51 -18.63 0.61
C LYS A 148 -8.50 -19.35 -0.73
N ALA A 149 -9.42 -19.03 -1.62
CA ALA A 149 -9.62 -19.71 -2.91
C ALA A 149 -8.49 -19.47 -3.90
#